data_00b7fc11436754ff54534e91e12e8d06
#
_entry.id   00b7fc11436754ff54534e91e12e8d06
#
_cell.length_a   1.000
_cell.length_b   1.000
_cell.length_c   1.000
_cell.angle_alpha   90.00
_cell.angle_beta   90.00
_cell.angle_gamma   90.00
#
_symmetry.space_group_name_H-M   'P 1'
#
loop_
_entity.id
_entity.type
_entity.pdbx_description
1 polymer ?
#
loop_
_entity_poly.entity_id
_entity_poly.type
_entity_poly.pdbx_seq_one_letter_code
_entity_poly.pdbx_strand_id
1 'polypeptide(L)'
;NLSNMAENMKENINKNEWIESKDGHGWFNGYYDDKAKKVEGDFESGVRMTLTGQVFSVMGNVASEERVKSIVKAVDKYLFDLKIGGCRLNSDFKEVKLDLGRCFGFAFGHKENGAVFSHMAVMYANALYQRGFKEEGHKILNAIYKHCIDFEKSRIYPGIPEYINERGRGMYNYLTGSASWLLLTMVEEVFGVKGDLGDLIIMPKLH
;
A
#
# COMPACT_ATOMS: atom_id res chain seq x y z
N ASN A 1 29.76 -8.86 1.36
CA ASN A 1 29.31 -8.20 0.16
C ASN A 1 27.84 -7.81 0.33
N LEU A 2 27.45 -6.57 -0.02
CA LEU A 2 26.09 -6.05 0.13
C LEU A 2 25.06 -6.88 -0.64
N SER A 3 25.42 -7.36 -1.83
CA SER A 3 24.53 -8.21 -2.64
C SER A 3 24.15 -9.51 -1.91
N ASN A 4 25.11 -10.17 -1.29
CA ASN A 4 24.83 -11.40 -0.52
C ASN A 4 23.97 -11.12 0.71
N MET A 5 24.14 -9.96 1.35
CA MET A 5 23.27 -9.55 2.47
C MET A 5 21.84 -9.33 1.99
N ALA A 6 21.66 -8.66 0.85
CA ALA A 6 20.33 -8.40 0.28
C ALA A 6 19.62 -9.72 -0.09
N GLU A 7 20.31 -10.66 -0.74
CA GLU A 7 19.73 -11.98 -1.06
C GLU A 7 19.38 -12.78 0.20
N ASN A 8 20.26 -12.81 1.19
CA ASN A 8 19.98 -13.48 2.47
C ASN A 8 18.77 -12.86 3.19
N MET A 9 18.63 -11.52 3.16
CA MET A 9 17.45 -10.84 3.71
C MET A 9 16.18 -11.23 2.96
N LYS A 10 16.22 -11.21 1.63
CA LYS A 10 15.11 -11.62 0.77
C LYS A 10 14.67 -13.05 1.05
N GLU A 11 15.61 -13.99 1.12
CA GLU A 11 15.32 -15.39 1.48
C GLU A 11 14.68 -15.52 2.85
N ASN A 12 15.23 -14.82 3.86
CA ASN A 12 14.70 -14.84 5.23
C ASN A 12 13.28 -14.26 5.31
N ILE A 13 13.01 -13.15 4.63
CA ILE A 13 11.67 -12.56 4.58
C ILE A 13 10.69 -13.52 3.90
N ASN A 14 11.08 -14.11 2.76
CA ASN A 14 10.24 -15.06 2.06
C ASN A 14 9.93 -16.31 2.88
N LYS A 15 10.89 -16.79 3.66
CA LYS A 15 10.74 -17.98 4.49
C LYS A 15 9.92 -17.73 5.75
N ASN A 16 10.13 -16.58 6.39
CA ASN A 16 9.63 -16.36 7.75
C ASN A 16 8.40 -15.45 7.80
N GLU A 17 8.21 -14.54 6.82
CA GLU A 17 7.19 -13.50 6.92
C GLU A 17 5.94 -13.75 6.08
N TRP A 18 5.94 -14.77 5.24
CA TRP A 18 4.76 -15.11 4.46
C TRP A 18 3.64 -15.66 5.34
N ILE A 19 2.43 -15.12 5.16
CA ILE A 19 1.19 -15.50 5.84
C ILE A 19 0.21 -15.98 4.79
N GLU A 20 -0.55 -17.02 5.10
CA GLU A 20 -1.68 -17.46 4.29
C GLU A 20 -2.95 -17.48 5.14
N SER A 21 -4.01 -16.89 4.62
CA SER A 21 -5.33 -16.93 5.23
C SER A 21 -6.02 -18.28 4.97
N LYS A 22 -7.02 -18.59 5.78
CA LYS A 22 -7.84 -19.81 5.65
C LYS A 22 -8.53 -19.94 4.29
N ASP A 23 -8.72 -18.82 3.59
CA ASP A 23 -9.34 -18.77 2.27
C ASP A 23 -8.33 -18.69 1.10
N GLY A 24 -7.05 -18.94 1.37
CA GLY A 24 -5.99 -19.10 0.38
C GLY A 24 -5.42 -17.79 -0.18
N HIS A 25 -5.60 -16.66 0.51
CA HIS A 25 -4.92 -15.41 0.17
C HIS A 25 -3.64 -15.26 0.98
N GLY A 26 -2.57 -14.75 0.35
CA GLY A 26 -1.27 -14.61 1.01
C GLY A 26 -0.75 -13.18 0.98
N TRP A 27 -0.02 -12.81 2.03
CA TRP A 27 0.66 -11.52 2.19
C TRP A 27 1.86 -11.66 3.14
N PHE A 28 2.72 -10.63 3.20
CA PHE A 28 3.83 -10.60 4.16
C PHE A 28 3.43 -9.94 5.47
N ASN A 29 3.88 -10.49 6.60
CA ASN A 29 3.85 -9.78 7.87
C ASN A 29 4.77 -8.55 7.79
N GLY A 30 4.22 -7.37 8.00
CA GLY A 30 4.96 -6.12 7.99
C GLY A 30 5.17 -5.52 9.39
N TYR A 31 4.69 -6.19 10.45
CA TYR A 31 4.68 -5.60 11.79
C TYR A 31 4.89 -6.62 12.90
N TYR A 32 5.67 -6.23 13.90
CA TYR A 32 5.90 -7.00 15.13
C TYR A 32 5.52 -6.16 16.36
N ASP A 33 5.01 -6.81 17.38
CA ASP A 33 4.82 -6.18 18.70
C ASP A 33 6.15 -6.11 19.49
N ASP A 34 6.12 -5.47 20.65
CA ASP A 34 7.29 -5.31 21.55
C ASP A 34 7.81 -6.63 22.11
N LYS A 35 7.07 -7.72 21.94
CA LYS A 35 7.46 -9.10 22.33
C LYS A 35 7.97 -9.92 21.14
N ALA A 36 8.26 -9.25 20.03
CA ALA A 36 8.67 -9.86 18.76
C ALA A 36 7.64 -10.89 18.23
N LYS A 37 6.35 -10.66 18.47
CA LYS A 37 5.27 -11.48 17.94
C LYS A 37 4.73 -10.85 16.66
N LYS A 38 4.48 -11.65 15.63
CA LYS A 38 3.80 -11.17 14.42
C LYS A 38 2.43 -10.62 14.74
N VAL A 39 2.15 -9.44 14.22
CA VAL A 39 0.88 -8.75 14.42
C VAL A 39 -0.16 -9.19 13.41
N GLU A 40 0.30 -9.48 12.19
CA GLU A 40 -0.56 -9.84 11.07
C GLU A 40 -0.86 -11.35 11.02
N GLY A 41 -2.03 -11.70 10.49
CA GLY A 41 -2.49 -13.08 10.41
C GLY A 41 -3.99 -13.19 10.19
N ASP A 42 -4.47 -14.43 10.10
CA ASP A 42 -5.88 -14.78 10.05
C ASP A 42 -6.32 -15.34 11.40
N PHE A 43 -6.92 -14.48 12.22
CA PHE A 43 -7.36 -14.77 13.58
C PHE A 43 -8.87 -15.02 13.64
N GLU A 44 -9.36 -15.52 14.76
CA GLU A 44 -10.81 -15.66 14.99
C GLU A 44 -11.55 -14.30 14.97
N SER A 45 -10.86 -13.24 15.42
CA SER A 45 -11.38 -11.86 15.38
C SER A 45 -11.39 -11.24 13.99
N GLY A 46 -10.79 -11.90 12.98
CA GLY A 46 -10.66 -11.44 11.61
C GLY A 46 -9.22 -11.34 11.12
N VAL A 47 -9.09 -11.01 9.85
CA VAL A 47 -7.77 -10.85 9.21
C VAL A 47 -7.14 -9.54 9.64
N ARG A 48 -5.88 -9.63 10.08
CA ARG A 48 -5.01 -8.48 10.33
C ARG A 48 -3.97 -8.40 9.23
N MET A 49 -4.05 -7.35 8.44
CA MET A 49 -3.16 -7.10 7.30
C MET A 49 -2.80 -5.62 7.25
N THR A 50 -1.53 -5.31 6.97
CA THR A 50 -1.07 -3.95 6.69
C THR A 50 -0.63 -3.81 5.24
N LEU A 51 -0.88 -2.63 4.65
CA LEU A 51 -0.48 -2.34 3.27
C LEU A 51 1.04 -2.10 3.16
N THR A 52 1.66 -1.52 4.18
CA THR A 52 3.07 -1.11 4.18
C THR A 52 4.01 -2.27 3.88
N GLY A 53 3.82 -3.41 4.55
CA GLY A 53 4.61 -4.63 4.30
C GLY A 53 4.52 -5.10 2.85
N GLN A 54 3.35 -4.97 2.24
CA GLN A 54 3.10 -5.37 0.86
C GLN A 54 3.78 -4.42 -0.13
N VAL A 55 3.66 -3.11 0.11
CA VAL A 55 4.33 -2.10 -0.72
C VAL A 55 5.82 -2.38 -0.83
N PHE A 56 6.50 -2.53 0.29
CA PHE A 56 7.95 -2.72 0.28
C PHE A 56 8.38 -4.10 -0.22
N SER A 57 7.61 -5.15 0.03
CA SER A 57 7.93 -6.49 -0.49
C SER A 57 7.78 -6.57 -2.03
N VAL A 58 6.82 -5.84 -2.59
CA VAL A 58 6.62 -5.75 -4.05
C VAL A 58 7.68 -4.85 -4.68
N MET A 59 7.86 -3.63 -4.16
CA MET A 59 8.80 -2.62 -4.67
C MET A 59 10.26 -3.11 -4.58
N GLY A 60 10.63 -3.72 -3.45
CA GLY A 60 11.97 -4.25 -3.20
C GLY A 60 12.26 -5.58 -3.91
N ASN A 61 11.36 -6.05 -4.78
CA ASN A 61 11.51 -7.34 -5.48
C ASN A 61 11.73 -8.54 -4.54
N VAL A 62 11.18 -8.47 -3.32
CA VAL A 62 11.18 -9.57 -2.35
C VAL A 62 10.14 -10.63 -2.75
N ALA A 63 8.93 -10.20 -3.08
CA ALA A 63 7.86 -11.07 -3.55
C ALA A 63 8.14 -11.62 -4.95
N SER A 64 7.96 -12.93 -5.14
CA SER A 64 7.88 -13.53 -6.49
C SER A 64 6.63 -13.04 -7.23
N GLU A 65 6.54 -13.29 -8.53
CA GLU A 65 5.36 -12.89 -9.31
C GLU A 65 4.07 -13.54 -8.79
N GLU A 66 4.12 -14.82 -8.41
CA GLU A 66 3.00 -15.55 -7.83
C GLU A 66 2.56 -14.94 -6.50
N ARG A 67 3.53 -14.53 -5.67
CA ARG A 67 3.25 -13.84 -4.41
C ARG A 67 2.67 -12.46 -4.63
N VAL A 68 3.13 -11.70 -5.64
CA VAL A 68 2.49 -10.42 -5.99
C VAL A 68 1.04 -10.63 -6.40
N LYS A 69 0.73 -11.64 -7.22
CA LYS A 69 -0.66 -11.99 -7.59
C LYS A 69 -1.51 -12.33 -6.36
N SER A 70 -0.93 -13.03 -5.38
CA SER A 70 -1.62 -13.35 -4.12
C SER A 70 -1.84 -12.10 -3.26
N ILE A 71 -0.82 -11.24 -3.14
CA ILE A 71 -0.91 -9.95 -2.44
C ILE A 71 -2.01 -9.07 -3.04
N VAL A 72 -2.09 -8.96 -4.37
CA VAL A 72 -3.13 -8.19 -5.04
C VAL A 72 -4.52 -8.67 -4.62
N LYS A 73 -4.75 -9.98 -4.65
CA LYS A 73 -6.04 -10.55 -4.21
C LYS A 73 -6.33 -10.29 -2.74
N ALA A 74 -5.32 -10.40 -1.87
CA ALA A 74 -5.45 -10.11 -0.45
C ALA A 74 -5.77 -8.63 -0.20
N VAL A 75 -5.05 -7.71 -0.85
CA VAL A 75 -5.32 -6.26 -0.77
C VAL A 75 -6.72 -5.94 -1.26
N ASP A 76 -7.13 -6.48 -2.41
CA ASP A 76 -8.48 -6.28 -2.95
C ASP A 76 -9.57 -6.73 -1.98
N LYS A 77 -9.36 -7.83 -1.30
CA LYS A 77 -10.34 -8.40 -0.39
C LYS A 77 -10.38 -7.73 0.99
N TYR A 78 -9.21 -7.43 1.56
CA TYR A 78 -9.11 -7.02 2.96
C TYR A 78 -8.86 -5.52 3.16
N LEU A 79 -8.32 -4.83 2.14
CA LEU A 79 -7.93 -3.43 2.28
C LEU A 79 -8.62 -2.49 1.29
N PHE A 80 -9.08 -2.97 0.13
CA PHE A 80 -9.64 -2.10 -0.89
C PHE A 80 -11.10 -1.72 -0.58
N ASP A 81 -11.37 -0.40 -0.50
CA ASP A 81 -12.69 0.15 -0.19
C ASP A 81 -13.00 1.36 -1.08
N LEU A 82 -13.81 1.13 -2.10
CA LEU A 82 -14.22 2.18 -3.05
C LEU A 82 -15.04 3.31 -2.40
N LYS A 83 -15.72 3.05 -1.28
CA LYS A 83 -16.55 4.06 -0.60
C LYS A 83 -15.69 5.21 -0.06
N ILE A 84 -14.45 4.88 0.31
CA ILE A 84 -13.48 5.84 0.85
C ILE A 84 -12.28 6.10 -0.08
N GLY A 85 -12.38 5.67 -1.34
CA GLY A 85 -11.42 6.07 -2.37
C GLY A 85 -10.18 5.19 -2.56
N GLY A 86 -10.13 3.96 -2.04
CA GLY A 86 -9.05 3.04 -2.38
C GLY A 86 -8.57 2.12 -1.27
N CYS A 87 -7.25 1.87 -1.23
CA CYS A 87 -6.66 0.93 -0.27
C CYS A 87 -6.47 1.55 1.11
N ARG A 88 -7.05 0.93 2.12
CA ARG A 88 -6.77 1.24 3.53
C ARG A 88 -5.34 0.88 3.89
N LEU A 89 -4.76 1.59 4.84
CA LEU A 89 -3.41 1.30 5.32
C LEU A 89 -3.34 -0.04 6.08
N ASN A 90 -4.40 -0.38 6.80
CA ASN A 90 -4.55 -1.68 7.46
C ASN A 90 -6.02 -2.09 7.55
N SER A 91 -6.28 -3.39 7.69
CA SER A 91 -7.59 -3.93 8.05
C SER A 91 -7.98 -3.55 9.48
N ASP A 92 -9.28 -3.64 9.79
CA ASP A 92 -9.75 -3.38 11.16
C ASP A 92 -9.36 -4.54 12.10
N PHE A 93 -8.52 -4.23 13.08
CA PHE A 93 -8.05 -5.22 14.07
C PHE A 93 -9.09 -5.51 15.16
N LYS A 94 -10.24 -4.80 15.16
CA LYS A 94 -11.35 -4.95 16.12
C LYS A 94 -11.00 -4.72 17.58
N GLU A 95 -9.81 -4.20 17.85
CA GLU A 95 -9.33 -3.88 19.20
C GLU A 95 -8.37 -2.69 19.17
N VAL A 96 -8.24 -2.01 20.29
CA VAL A 96 -7.23 -0.97 20.48
C VAL A 96 -5.91 -1.65 20.84
N LYS A 97 -4.86 -1.36 20.09
CA LYS A 97 -3.52 -1.95 20.24
C LYS A 97 -2.53 -0.91 20.73
N LEU A 98 -2.53 -0.62 22.02
CA LEU A 98 -1.60 0.35 22.64
C LEU A 98 -0.14 -0.14 22.65
N ASP A 99 0.05 -1.44 22.58
CA ASP A 99 1.34 -2.13 22.49
C ASP A 99 1.99 -2.05 21.10
N LEU A 100 1.30 -1.52 20.07
CA LEU A 100 1.81 -1.38 18.73
C LEU A 100 2.23 0.06 18.37
N GLY A 101 2.36 0.91 19.36
CA GLY A 101 2.77 2.29 19.17
C GLY A 101 1.64 3.20 18.68
N ARG A 102 2.01 4.40 18.27
CA ARG A 102 1.10 5.50 17.96
C ARG A 102 0.08 5.18 16.87
N CYS A 103 0.49 4.49 15.81
CA CYS A 103 -0.36 4.27 14.63
C CYS A 103 -1.68 3.57 14.99
N PHE A 104 -1.62 2.56 15.84
CA PHE A 104 -2.80 1.81 16.28
C PHE A 104 -3.53 2.43 17.49
N GLY A 105 -3.05 3.57 17.98
CA GLY A 105 -3.73 4.37 19.00
C GLY A 105 -4.81 5.31 18.45
N PHE A 106 -4.89 5.49 17.12
CA PHE A 106 -5.99 6.23 16.51
C PHE A 106 -7.23 5.36 16.35
N ALA A 107 -8.40 5.99 16.33
CA ALA A 107 -9.63 5.30 15.95
C ALA A 107 -9.50 4.74 14.53
N PHE A 108 -10.04 3.54 14.29
CA PHE A 108 -10.03 2.94 12.97
C PHE A 108 -10.69 3.85 11.93
N GLY A 109 -10.07 3.93 10.76
CA GLY A 109 -10.47 4.85 9.68
C GLY A 109 -9.87 6.26 9.78
N HIS A 110 -8.96 6.50 10.74
CA HIS A 110 -8.27 7.77 10.90
C HIS A 110 -6.76 7.62 10.88
N LYS A 111 -6.10 8.56 10.19
CA LYS A 111 -4.63 8.62 10.05
C LYS A 111 -4.05 7.26 9.65
N GLU A 112 -3.03 6.82 10.38
CA GLU A 112 -2.33 5.57 10.10
C GLU A 112 -3.10 4.31 10.52
N ASN A 113 -4.27 4.43 11.14
CA ASN A 113 -5.09 3.27 11.52
C ASN A 113 -6.31 3.14 10.59
N GLY A 114 -6.15 2.42 9.49
CA GLY A 114 -7.23 2.03 8.59
C GLY A 114 -7.82 3.11 7.69
N ALA A 115 -7.28 4.33 7.67
CA ALA A 115 -7.60 5.30 6.64
C ALA A 115 -7.01 4.87 5.28
N VAL A 116 -7.50 5.44 4.17
CA VAL A 116 -6.76 5.42 2.91
C VAL A 116 -5.62 6.42 3.04
N PHE A 117 -4.43 5.94 3.38
CA PHE A 117 -3.25 6.78 3.49
C PHE A 117 -2.66 6.97 2.09
N SER A 118 -2.93 8.12 1.47
CA SER A 118 -2.72 8.33 0.03
C SER A 118 -1.27 8.11 -0.39
N HIS A 119 -0.31 8.49 0.45
CA HIS A 119 1.11 8.23 0.22
C HIS A 119 1.38 6.73 -0.02
N MET A 120 0.95 5.89 0.92
CA MET A 120 1.20 4.44 0.84
C MET A 120 0.40 3.77 -0.27
N ALA A 121 -0.83 4.23 -0.52
CA ALA A 121 -1.64 3.71 -1.62
C ALA A 121 -1.02 4.03 -2.99
N VAL A 122 -0.48 5.23 -3.17
CA VAL A 122 0.25 5.60 -4.40
C VAL A 122 1.56 4.83 -4.53
N MET A 123 2.32 4.64 -3.43
CA MET A 123 3.51 3.78 -3.45
C MET A 123 3.18 2.33 -3.83
N TYR A 124 2.02 1.82 -3.39
CA TYR A 124 1.56 0.50 -3.82
C TYR A 124 1.30 0.44 -5.32
N ALA A 125 0.60 1.43 -5.87
CA ALA A 125 0.40 1.53 -7.31
C ALA A 125 1.74 1.60 -8.07
N ASN A 126 2.67 2.43 -7.60
CA ASN A 126 4.03 2.53 -8.16
C ASN A 126 4.73 1.17 -8.18
N ALA A 127 4.74 0.46 -7.05
CA ALA A 127 5.34 -0.87 -6.94
C ALA A 127 4.71 -1.88 -7.93
N LEU A 128 3.39 -1.85 -8.10
CA LEU A 128 2.68 -2.69 -9.06
C LEU A 128 3.08 -2.38 -10.50
N TYR A 129 3.16 -1.09 -10.87
CA TYR A 129 3.64 -0.67 -12.19
C TYR A 129 5.08 -1.12 -12.46
N GLN A 130 5.98 -0.99 -11.47
CA GLN A 130 7.36 -1.46 -11.57
C GLN A 130 7.44 -2.96 -11.87
N ARG A 131 6.54 -3.74 -11.29
CA ARG A 131 6.47 -5.20 -11.41
C ARG A 131 5.61 -5.68 -12.59
N GLY A 132 5.14 -4.77 -13.47
CA GLY A 132 4.35 -5.11 -14.66
C GLY A 132 2.86 -5.34 -14.41
N PHE A 133 2.36 -5.11 -13.21
CA PHE A 133 0.94 -5.19 -12.84
C PHE A 133 0.25 -3.84 -13.07
N LYS A 134 0.26 -3.40 -14.34
CA LYS A 134 -0.22 -2.05 -14.71
C LYS A 134 -1.71 -1.85 -14.49
N GLU A 135 -2.51 -2.89 -14.72
CA GLU A 135 -3.97 -2.82 -14.55
C GLU A 135 -4.36 -2.59 -13.09
N GLU A 136 -3.70 -3.33 -12.20
CA GLU A 136 -3.89 -3.22 -10.76
C GLU A 136 -3.37 -1.88 -10.24
N GLY A 137 -2.21 -1.43 -10.73
CA GLY A 137 -1.66 -0.10 -10.41
C GLY A 137 -2.59 1.02 -10.87
N HIS A 138 -3.11 0.93 -12.10
CA HIS A 138 -4.09 1.88 -12.64
C HIS A 138 -5.38 1.91 -11.78
N LYS A 139 -5.90 0.75 -11.39
CA LYS A 139 -7.08 0.64 -10.52
C LYS A 139 -6.92 1.48 -9.25
N ILE A 140 -5.75 1.42 -8.60
CA ILE A 140 -5.47 2.18 -7.37
C ILE A 140 -5.43 3.68 -7.65
N LEU A 141 -4.66 4.11 -8.66
CA LEU A 141 -4.57 5.53 -9.02
C LEU A 141 -5.92 6.11 -9.41
N ASN A 142 -6.69 5.37 -10.21
CA ASN A 142 -8.02 5.79 -10.66
C ASN A 142 -9.02 5.91 -9.51
N ALA A 143 -8.95 5.01 -8.52
CA ALA A 143 -9.80 5.08 -7.33
C ALA A 143 -9.53 6.38 -6.54
N ILE A 144 -8.25 6.69 -6.28
CA ILE A 144 -7.85 7.93 -5.61
C ILE A 144 -8.27 9.15 -6.44
N TYR A 145 -7.99 9.15 -7.74
CA TYR A 145 -8.35 10.25 -8.65
C TYR A 145 -9.86 10.52 -8.63
N LYS A 146 -10.68 9.51 -8.87
CA LYS A 146 -12.14 9.63 -8.88
C LYS A 146 -12.69 10.14 -7.55
N HIS A 147 -12.08 9.72 -6.45
CA HIS A 147 -12.47 10.19 -5.13
C HIS A 147 -12.10 11.66 -4.91
N CYS A 148 -10.88 12.04 -5.30
CA CYS A 148 -10.39 13.43 -5.12
C CYS A 148 -11.13 14.46 -5.97
N ILE A 149 -11.58 14.11 -7.19
CA ILE A 149 -12.37 15.02 -8.03
C ILE A 149 -13.86 15.14 -7.59
N ASP A 150 -14.34 14.21 -6.79
CA ASP A 150 -15.67 14.29 -6.18
C ASP A 150 -15.60 15.16 -4.92
N PHE A 151 -15.75 16.48 -5.12
CA PHE A 151 -15.62 17.45 -4.03
C PHE A 151 -16.67 17.24 -2.92
N GLU A 152 -17.85 16.75 -3.25
CA GLU A 152 -18.90 16.48 -2.27
C GLU A 152 -18.50 15.40 -1.27
N LYS A 153 -17.71 14.42 -1.73
CA LYS A 153 -17.14 13.36 -0.85
C LYS A 153 -15.85 13.79 -0.19
N SER A 154 -14.86 14.16 -1.01
CA SER A 154 -13.50 14.40 -0.53
C SER A 154 -13.38 15.66 0.31
N ARG A 155 -14.17 16.69 0.00
CA ARG A 155 -14.08 18.03 0.63
C ARG A 155 -12.68 18.62 0.55
N ILE A 156 -11.91 18.20 -0.44
CA ILE A 156 -10.54 18.68 -0.72
C ILE A 156 -10.48 19.27 -2.13
N TYR A 157 -9.93 20.47 -2.25
CA TYR A 157 -9.67 21.11 -3.54
C TYR A 157 -8.62 22.21 -3.40
N PRO A 158 -7.67 22.32 -4.34
CA PRO A 158 -7.28 21.28 -5.31
C PRO A 158 -6.31 20.27 -4.67
N GLY A 159 -6.31 19.03 -5.18
CA GLY A 159 -5.21 18.11 -4.98
C GLY A 159 -5.54 16.79 -4.28
N ILE A 160 -4.48 16.05 -3.96
CA ILE A 160 -4.54 14.79 -3.25
C ILE A 160 -4.31 15.03 -1.76
N PRO A 161 -5.20 14.54 -0.85
CA PRO A 161 -4.99 14.66 0.59
C PRO A 161 -3.91 13.72 1.08
N GLU A 162 -3.38 13.96 2.29
CA GLU A 162 -2.48 13.02 2.95
C GLU A 162 -3.19 11.69 3.21
N TYR A 163 -4.43 11.75 3.71
CA TYR A 163 -5.26 10.56 3.87
C TYR A 163 -6.75 10.87 3.68
N ILE A 164 -7.52 9.83 3.40
CA ILE A 164 -8.98 9.89 3.32
C ILE A 164 -9.51 9.06 4.50
N ASN A 165 -10.33 9.69 5.36
CA ASN A 165 -10.86 9.05 6.55
C ASN A 165 -12.03 8.10 6.25
N GLU A 166 -12.56 7.41 7.26
CA GLU A 166 -13.67 6.45 7.14
C GLU A 166 -14.96 7.03 6.54
N ARG A 167 -15.13 8.36 6.59
CA ARG A 167 -16.28 9.07 5.99
C ARG A 167 -16.03 9.51 4.56
N GLY A 168 -14.89 9.14 3.97
CA GLY A 168 -14.48 9.56 2.64
C GLY A 168 -13.96 10.99 2.56
N ARG A 169 -13.81 11.69 3.70
CA ARG A 169 -13.29 13.05 3.71
C ARG A 169 -11.77 13.04 3.63
N GLY A 170 -11.23 13.82 2.69
CA GLY A 170 -9.80 14.09 2.61
C GLY A 170 -9.34 14.95 3.78
N MET A 171 -8.17 14.62 4.31
CA MET A 171 -7.56 15.26 5.47
C MET A 171 -6.17 15.72 5.11
N TYR A 172 -5.79 16.92 5.58
CA TYR A 172 -4.52 17.59 5.27
C TYR A 172 -4.33 17.82 3.76
N ASN A 173 -4.63 19.04 3.34
CA ASN A 173 -4.62 19.49 1.94
C ASN A 173 -3.36 20.26 1.54
N TYR A 174 -2.26 20.02 2.22
CA TYR A 174 -0.96 20.59 1.89
C TYR A 174 -0.06 19.57 1.20
N LEU A 175 1.03 20.04 0.63
CA LEU A 175 1.99 19.20 -0.08
C LEU A 175 2.62 18.18 0.87
N THR A 176 2.39 16.90 0.59
CA THR A 176 2.93 15.75 1.36
C THR A 176 3.56 14.73 0.42
N GLY A 177 4.06 13.63 0.98
CA GLY A 177 4.53 12.48 0.22
C GLY A 177 3.49 11.92 -0.75
N SER A 178 2.20 12.12 -0.50
CA SER A 178 1.13 11.71 -1.42
C SER A 178 1.24 12.36 -2.79
N ALA A 179 1.42 13.68 -2.83
CA ALA A 179 1.51 14.43 -4.08
C ALA A 179 2.82 14.15 -4.83
N SER A 180 3.95 14.08 -4.12
CA SER A 180 5.26 13.81 -4.75
C SER A 180 5.32 12.40 -5.31
N TRP A 181 4.82 11.39 -4.59
CA TRP A 181 4.77 10.02 -5.12
C TRP A 181 3.78 9.86 -6.26
N LEU A 182 2.65 10.59 -6.25
CA LEU A 182 1.73 10.59 -7.39
C LEU A 182 2.41 11.13 -8.64
N LEU A 183 3.10 12.28 -8.53
CA LEU A 183 3.84 12.86 -9.65
C LEU A 183 4.92 11.90 -10.15
N LEU A 184 5.73 11.35 -9.24
CA LEU A 184 6.77 10.37 -9.57
C LEU A 184 6.18 9.16 -10.30
N THR A 185 5.10 8.60 -9.79
CA THR A 185 4.44 7.43 -10.39
C THR A 185 3.89 7.75 -11.79
N MET A 186 3.28 8.91 -11.96
CA MET A 186 2.77 9.33 -13.28
C MET A 186 3.90 9.49 -14.30
N VAL A 187 4.99 10.17 -13.92
CA VAL A 187 6.09 10.44 -14.84
C VAL A 187 6.89 9.17 -15.15
N GLU A 188 7.35 8.47 -14.12
CA GLU A 188 8.30 7.37 -14.29
C GLU A 188 7.64 6.05 -14.66
N GLU A 189 6.43 5.79 -14.13
CA GLU A 189 5.78 4.49 -14.34
C GLU A 189 4.68 4.56 -15.39
N VAL A 190 3.76 5.52 -15.31
CA VAL A 190 2.64 5.58 -16.26
C VAL A 190 3.08 6.10 -17.61
N PHE A 191 3.73 7.27 -17.67
CA PHE A 191 4.31 7.81 -18.91
C PHE A 191 5.65 7.17 -19.26
N GLY A 192 6.28 6.50 -18.29
CA GLY A 192 7.48 5.71 -18.49
C GLY A 192 8.72 6.51 -18.85
N VAL A 193 8.83 7.74 -18.36
CA VAL A 193 9.98 8.63 -18.62
C VAL A 193 10.95 8.56 -17.43
N LYS A 194 12.07 7.88 -17.64
CA LYS A 194 13.10 7.66 -16.60
C LYS A 194 14.49 8.02 -17.09
N GLY A 195 15.37 8.43 -16.15
CA GLY A 195 16.80 8.46 -16.35
C GLY A 195 17.44 7.13 -15.88
N ASP A 196 18.41 6.62 -16.63
CA ASP A 196 19.23 5.48 -16.22
C ASP A 196 20.67 5.68 -16.64
N LEU A 197 21.56 5.91 -15.66
CA LEU A 197 23.03 6.09 -15.83
C LEU A 197 23.43 7.10 -16.91
N GLY A 198 22.60 8.14 -17.13
CA GLY A 198 22.81 9.18 -18.13
C GLY A 198 21.98 9.00 -19.41
N ASP A 199 21.34 7.87 -19.59
CA ASP A 199 20.42 7.62 -20.68
C ASP A 199 18.98 8.00 -20.35
N LEU A 200 18.19 8.33 -21.37
CA LEU A 200 16.75 8.56 -21.27
C LEU A 200 16.00 7.29 -21.71
N ILE A 201 15.22 6.74 -20.79
CA ILE A 201 14.33 5.62 -21.08
C ILE A 201 12.90 6.14 -21.26
N ILE A 202 12.23 5.72 -22.34
CA ILE A 202 10.82 6.01 -22.57
C ILE A 202 10.09 4.68 -22.75
N MET A 203 9.29 4.30 -21.75
CA MET A 203 8.59 3.02 -21.69
C MET A 203 7.20 3.18 -21.08
N PRO A 204 6.23 3.79 -21.82
CA PRO A 204 4.90 4.07 -21.29
C PRO A 204 4.14 2.77 -20.98
N LYS A 205 3.42 2.78 -19.86
CA LYS A 205 2.56 1.69 -19.39
C LYS A 205 1.11 2.19 -19.27
N LEU A 206 0.63 2.78 -20.38
CA LEU A 206 -0.73 3.33 -20.44
C LEU A 206 -1.79 2.22 -20.36
N HIS A 207 -2.96 2.58 -19.79
CA HIS A 207 -4.14 1.70 -19.67
C HIS A 207 -5.17 2.09 -20.72
#